data_b121f635ec1f6bfa694d5ab3e142ac4b
#
_entry.id   b121f635ec1f6bfa694d5ab3e142ac4b
#
_cell.length_a   1.000
_cell.length_b   1.000
_cell.length_c   1.000
_cell.angle_alpha   90.00
_cell.angle_beta   90.00
_cell.angle_gamma   90.00
#
_symmetry.space_group_name_H-M   'P 1'
#
loop_
_entity.id
_entity.type
_entity.pdbx_description
1 polymer ?
#
loop_
_entity_poly.entity_id
_entity_poly.type
_entity_poly.pdbx_seq_one_letter_code
_entity_poly.pdbx_strand_id
1 'polypeptide(L)'
;MTEAFDSSAFLAACSGRPGVYRMFDAQAKLLYVGKAKNLKKRLASYFRKTGQAPKTAALVAKIAQVETTITANETEALLLEQTLIKQWRPPYNILLRDDKSYPYVFLSAGEFPRLSIHRGAKKEPGRYFGPYPSAGAIRESLSLLQKAFFVRQCEDSYFRNRTRPCLQYQIKRCKAPCVKLVDPEEYAEDVRHSVMFLEGRSNALAEELSRNMEKAAMNLDFERAAEIRDQIGILRRVQDQQSMEGGSGNVDIVAAVVSPGGACVHLITVRGGRVLGSKNFFPQVAIEESVSEVLQAFLEQYYLGATERDLPSELIVNAVHEDFATLIDAISELRGVELTITHRVRATRARWQQLALTNAEQALGARLANRQHLSARFEALAEALELDEPPMRLECFDISHSSGEATVASCVVFGPEGPLKSDYRRYNIEGVTAGDDYAAMHQALSRRFRKAAEGEGKLPDILLVDGGKGQLNMAREVLEELAVPELILLGVAKGVTRKPGLETLYLNDAAHEFTLPADSPALHLIQQVRDEAHRFAITGHRARRGKARRTSTLEDVPGIGPKRRRELLTHFGGLQELCRASLDEIAKAPGISKKLAESIYAALHSE
;
A
#
# COMPACT_ATOMS: atom_id res chain seq x y z
N MET A 1 -43.11 -5.13 -17.83
CA MET A 1 -42.64 -6.53 -18.01
C MET A 1 -41.44 -6.44 -18.93
N THR A 2 -40.22 -6.56 -18.39
CA THR A 2 -39.00 -6.63 -19.20
C THR A 2 -38.99 -7.95 -19.97
N GLU A 3 -38.96 -7.89 -21.30
CA GLU A 3 -38.79 -9.09 -22.14
C GLU A 3 -37.55 -9.85 -21.68
N ALA A 4 -37.73 -11.16 -21.44
CA ALA A 4 -36.63 -12.02 -21.10
C ALA A 4 -35.64 -12.08 -22.28
N PHE A 5 -34.32 -12.02 -22.03
CA PHE A 5 -33.30 -12.07 -23.06
C PHE A 5 -33.44 -13.34 -23.93
N ASP A 6 -33.69 -13.17 -25.22
CA ASP A 6 -33.75 -14.29 -26.17
C ASP A 6 -32.34 -14.75 -26.55
N SER A 7 -31.83 -15.70 -25.77
CA SER A 7 -30.53 -16.29 -25.99
C SER A 7 -30.41 -17.08 -27.30
N SER A 8 -31.54 -17.61 -27.83
CA SER A 8 -31.54 -18.42 -29.04
C SER A 8 -31.36 -17.56 -30.29
N ALA A 9 -32.13 -16.46 -30.39
CA ALA A 9 -32.00 -15.47 -31.47
C ALA A 9 -30.60 -14.83 -31.44
N PHE A 10 -30.11 -14.46 -30.25
CA PHE A 10 -28.77 -13.90 -30.08
C PHE A 10 -27.65 -14.86 -30.56
N LEU A 11 -27.70 -16.12 -30.14
CA LEU A 11 -26.70 -17.14 -30.53
C LEU A 11 -26.74 -17.46 -32.04
N ALA A 12 -27.90 -17.35 -32.68
CA ALA A 12 -28.01 -17.55 -34.13
C ALA A 12 -27.20 -16.48 -34.89
N ALA A 13 -27.23 -15.22 -34.43
CA ALA A 13 -26.51 -14.10 -35.01
C ALA A 13 -25.04 -13.98 -34.57
N CYS A 14 -24.64 -14.72 -33.53
CA CYS A 14 -23.30 -14.61 -32.93
C CYS A 14 -22.20 -15.18 -33.83
N SER A 15 -21.07 -14.44 -33.94
CA SER A 15 -19.89 -14.84 -34.69
C SER A 15 -19.13 -15.99 -34.03
N GLY A 16 -18.51 -16.87 -34.84
CA GLY A 16 -17.58 -17.90 -34.39
C GLY A 16 -16.12 -17.42 -34.23
N ARG A 17 -15.82 -16.14 -34.43
CA ARG A 17 -14.47 -15.55 -34.35
C ARG A 17 -14.05 -15.30 -32.90
N PRO A 18 -12.73 -15.07 -32.65
CA PRO A 18 -12.24 -14.59 -31.36
C PRO A 18 -12.82 -13.23 -31.01
N GLY A 19 -12.97 -12.95 -29.72
CA GLY A 19 -13.45 -11.65 -29.28
C GLY A 19 -13.80 -11.59 -27.81
N VAL A 20 -14.36 -10.47 -27.40
CA VAL A 20 -14.80 -10.16 -26.05
C VAL A 20 -16.32 -9.99 -26.02
N TYR A 21 -16.95 -10.48 -24.95
CA TYR A 21 -18.37 -10.31 -24.72
C TYR A 21 -18.61 -9.58 -23.38
N ARG A 22 -19.64 -8.77 -23.36
CA ARG A 22 -20.09 -7.97 -22.19
C ARG A 22 -21.54 -8.32 -21.89
N MET A 23 -21.82 -8.59 -20.63
CA MET A 23 -23.16 -8.96 -20.15
C MET A 23 -23.70 -7.86 -19.26
N PHE A 24 -24.93 -7.39 -19.53
CA PHE A 24 -25.57 -6.28 -18.82
C PHE A 24 -26.88 -6.73 -18.20
N ASP A 25 -27.27 -6.08 -17.09
CA ASP A 25 -28.59 -6.24 -16.48
C ASP A 25 -29.65 -5.35 -17.14
N ALA A 26 -30.88 -5.42 -16.62
CA ALA A 26 -32.03 -4.64 -17.10
C ALA A 26 -31.87 -3.11 -16.93
N GLN A 27 -30.96 -2.66 -16.10
CA GLN A 27 -30.58 -1.26 -15.88
C GLN A 27 -29.35 -0.83 -16.70
N ALA A 28 -28.94 -1.64 -17.69
CA ALA A 28 -27.74 -1.44 -18.52
C ALA A 28 -26.42 -1.38 -17.70
N LYS A 29 -26.41 -1.94 -16.50
CA LYS A 29 -25.20 -2.07 -15.70
C LYS A 29 -24.40 -3.27 -16.15
N LEU A 30 -23.09 -3.09 -16.39
CA LEU A 30 -22.19 -4.16 -16.79
C LEU A 30 -21.98 -5.15 -15.63
N LEU A 31 -22.38 -6.41 -15.87
CA LEU A 31 -22.27 -7.50 -14.91
C LEU A 31 -20.98 -8.28 -15.04
N TYR A 32 -20.59 -8.60 -16.28
CA TYR A 32 -19.47 -9.48 -16.58
C TYR A 32 -18.83 -9.13 -17.94
N VAL A 33 -17.51 -9.28 -18.01
CA VAL A 33 -16.71 -9.24 -19.25
C VAL A 33 -15.96 -10.56 -19.38
N GLY A 34 -15.94 -11.14 -20.57
CA GLY A 34 -15.17 -12.34 -20.83
C GLY A 34 -14.66 -12.41 -22.26
N LYS A 35 -13.55 -13.13 -22.44
CA LYS A 35 -12.94 -13.41 -23.75
C LYS A 35 -13.36 -14.80 -24.27
N ALA A 36 -13.24 -14.98 -25.56
CA ALA A 36 -13.46 -16.30 -26.19
C ALA A 36 -12.61 -16.46 -27.46
N LYS A 37 -12.07 -17.66 -27.67
CA LYS A 37 -11.51 -18.10 -28.97
C LYS A 37 -12.60 -18.23 -30.03
N ASN A 38 -13.79 -18.58 -29.61
CA ASN A 38 -14.98 -18.66 -30.43
C ASN A 38 -16.17 -18.15 -29.61
N LEU A 39 -16.61 -16.93 -29.91
CA LEU A 39 -17.69 -16.25 -29.20
C LEU A 39 -18.97 -17.10 -29.15
N LYS A 40 -19.39 -17.65 -30.30
CA LYS A 40 -20.62 -18.47 -30.38
C LYS A 40 -20.59 -19.70 -29.48
N LYS A 41 -19.47 -20.45 -29.51
CA LYS A 41 -19.31 -21.65 -28.66
C LYS A 41 -19.27 -21.29 -27.18
N ARG A 42 -18.54 -20.25 -26.82
CA ARG A 42 -18.41 -19.80 -25.43
C ARG A 42 -19.73 -19.28 -24.87
N LEU A 43 -20.43 -18.43 -25.61
CA LEU A 43 -21.72 -17.88 -25.19
C LEU A 43 -22.80 -18.97 -25.10
N ALA A 44 -22.80 -19.93 -26.04
CA ALA A 44 -23.70 -21.10 -25.95
C ALA A 44 -23.50 -21.92 -24.68
N SER A 45 -22.29 -21.99 -24.12
CA SER A 45 -22.05 -22.70 -22.85
C SER A 45 -22.74 -22.05 -21.64
N TYR A 46 -22.93 -20.71 -21.65
CA TYR A 46 -23.63 -20.00 -20.60
C TYR A 46 -25.16 -20.24 -20.60
N PHE A 47 -25.74 -20.48 -21.77
CA PHE A 47 -27.20 -20.64 -21.90
C PHE A 47 -27.68 -22.08 -21.97
N ARG A 48 -26.82 -23.06 -21.60
CA ARG A 48 -27.24 -24.46 -21.46
C ARG A 48 -28.18 -24.63 -20.29
N LYS A 49 -29.25 -25.44 -20.48
CA LYS A 49 -30.30 -25.61 -19.45
C LYS A 49 -29.90 -26.53 -18.28
N THR A 50 -28.80 -27.29 -18.39
CA THR A 50 -28.36 -28.24 -17.36
C THR A 50 -26.87 -28.19 -17.13
N GLY A 51 -26.43 -28.40 -15.89
CA GLY A 51 -25.02 -28.51 -15.53
C GLY A 51 -24.27 -27.21 -15.37
N GLN A 52 -24.97 -26.10 -15.15
CA GLN A 52 -24.35 -24.79 -14.88
C GLN A 52 -23.79 -24.73 -13.44
N ALA A 53 -22.61 -24.14 -13.30
CA ALA A 53 -22.09 -23.77 -11.98
C ALA A 53 -23.00 -22.70 -11.32
N PRO A 54 -23.11 -22.66 -9.98
CA PRO A 54 -23.96 -21.70 -9.25
C PRO A 54 -23.75 -20.25 -9.66
N LYS A 55 -22.51 -19.85 -9.90
CA LYS A 55 -22.12 -18.52 -10.40
C LYS A 55 -22.71 -18.22 -11.77
N THR A 56 -22.57 -19.15 -12.71
CA THR A 56 -23.08 -19.00 -14.07
C THR A 56 -24.60 -18.87 -14.06
N ALA A 57 -25.29 -19.70 -13.27
CA ALA A 57 -26.72 -19.62 -13.11
C ALA A 57 -27.18 -18.26 -12.51
N ALA A 58 -26.48 -17.77 -11.48
CA ALA A 58 -26.77 -16.46 -10.85
C ALA A 58 -26.49 -15.28 -11.79
N LEU A 59 -25.46 -15.36 -12.62
CA LEU A 59 -25.15 -14.37 -13.66
C LEU A 59 -26.23 -14.40 -14.74
N VAL A 60 -26.49 -15.59 -15.31
CA VAL A 60 -27.44 -15.76 -16.42
C VAL A 60 -28.86 -15.30 -16.05
N ALA A 61 -29.28 -15.52 -14.81
CA ALA A 61 -30.59 -15.05 -14.31
C ALA A 61 -30.73 -13.50 -14.31
N LYS A 62 -29.65 -12.75 -14.35
CA LYS A 62 -29.65 -11.26 -14.34
C LYS A 62 -29.37 -10.64 -15.70
N ILE A 63 -28.98 -11.45 -16.71
CA ILE A 63 -28.65 -10.95 -18.04
C ILE A 63 -29.91 -10.45 -18.75
N ALA A 64 -29.88 -9.19 -19.18
CA ALA A 64 -30.90 -8.61 -20.05
C ALA A 64 -30.34 -8.28 -21.44
N GLN A 65 -29.02 -8.08 -21.57
CA GLN A 65 -28.37 -7.75 -22.84
C GLN A 65 -26.96 -8.36 -22.88
N VAL A 66 -26.53 -8.79 -24.08
CA VAL A 66 -25.18 -9.23 -24.35
C VAL A 66 -24.65 -8.49 -25.57
N GLU A 67 -23.45 -7.92 -25.44
CA GLU A 67 -22.75 -7.29 -26.55
C GLU A 67 -21.46 -8.06 -26.85
N THR A 68 -21.09 -8.14 -28.13
CA THR A 68 -19.86 -8.79 -28.55
C THR A 68 -19.00 -7.85 -29.37
N THR A 69 -17.67 -7.94 -29.16
CA THR A 69 -16.66 -7.23 -29.95
C THR A 69 -15.71 -8.27 -30.55
N ILE A 70 -15.65 -8.37 -31.87
CA ILE A 70 -14.77 -9.29 -32.57
C ILE A 70 -13.36 -8.72 -32.58
N THR A 71 -12.36 -9.58 -32.35
CA THR A 71 -10.93 -9.22 -32.41
C THR A 71 -10.22 -10.01 -33.51
N ALA A 72 -9.01 -9.59 -33.89
CA ALA A 72 -8.24 -10.29 -34.92
C ALA A 72 -7.71 -11.66 -34.41
N ASN A 73 -7.31 -11.72 -33.13
CA ASN A 73 -6.77 -12.92 -32.49
C ASN A 73 -7.15 -13.00 -31.00
N GLU A 74 -6.71 -14.06 -30.34
CA GLU A 74 -6.97 -14.31 -28.92
C GLU A 74 -6.20 -13.35 -28.00
N THR A 75 -5.01 -12.94 -28.40
CA THR A 75 -4.19 -11.99 -27.64
C THR A 75 -4.89 -10.63 -27.56
N GLU A 76 -5.43 -10.13 -28.70
CA GLU A 76 -6.23 -8.90 -28.68
C GLU A 76 -7.48 -9.04 -27.83
N ALA A 77 -8.16 -10.20 -27.87
CA ALA A 77 -9.31 -10.47 -27.00
C ALA A 77 -8.93 -10.39 -25.53
N LEU A 78 -7.80 -10.99 -25.13
CA LEU A 78 -7.28 -10.94 -23.77
C LEU A 78 -6.97 -9.50 -23.33
N LEU A 79 -6.30 -8.71 -24.15
CA LEU A 79 -5.95 -7.33 -23.85
C LEU A 79 -7.18 -6.41 -23.72
N LEU A 80 -8.15 -6.61 -24.61
CA LEU A 80 -9.41 -5.86 -24.56
C LEU A 80 -10.22 -6.22 -23.30
N GLU A 81 -10.31 -7.51 -22.97
CA GLU A 81 -10.95 -7.99 -21.75
C GLU A 81 -10.32 -7.34 -20.52
N GLN A 82 -8.99 -7.38 -20.37
CA GLN A 82 -8.28 -6.78 -19.23
C GLN A 82 -8.50 -5.27 -19.14
N THR A 83 -8.53 -4.58 -20.28
CA THR A 83 -8.81 -3.14 -20.35
C THR A 83 -10.22 -2.83 -19.84
N LEU A 84 -11.21 -3.58 -20.28
CA LEU A 84 -12.61 -3.42 -19.88
C LEU A 84 -12.83 -3.77 -18.41
N ILE A 85 -12.23 -4.86 -17.91
CA ILE A 85 -12.29 -5.25 -16.48
C ILE A 85 -11.68 -4.15 -15.60
N LYS A 86 -10.52 -3.61 -15.98
CA LYS A 86 -9.85 -2.53 -15.24
C LYS A 86 -10.67 -1.24 -15.22
N GLN A 87 -11.30 -0.89 -16.34
CA GLN A 87 -12.10 0.32 -16.50
C GLN A 87 -13.42 0.24 -15.74
N TRP A 88 -14.16 -0.86 -15.90
CA TRP A 88 -15.56 -0.96 -15.45
C TRP A 88 -15.73 -1.76 -14.15
N ARG A 89 -14.76 -2.57 -13.76
CA ARG A 89 -14.76 -3.41 -12.54
C ARG A 89 -16.07 -4.18 -12.36
N PRO A 90 -16.45 -5.05 -13.31
CA PRO A 90 -17.74 -5.73 -13.26
C PRO A 90 -17.85 -6.66 -12.05
N PRO A 91 -19.03 -6.76 -11.40
CA PRO A 91 -19.17 -7.45 -10.12
C PRO A 91 -18.98 -8.98 -10.19
N TYR A 92 -19.16 -9.58 -11.36
CA TYR A 92 -18.96 -11.02 -11.56
C TYR A 92 -17.59 -11.42 -12.08
N ASN A 93 -16.70 -10.45 -12.36
CA ASN A 93 -15.30 -10.75 -12.66
C ASN A 93 -14.47 -10.86 -11.38
N ILE A 94 -13.43 -11.68 -11.44
CA ILE A 94 -12.40 -11.70 -10.40
C ILE A 94 -11.60 -10.39 -10.51
N LEU A 95 -11.53 -9.61 -9.42
CA LEU A 95 -10.89 -8.31 -9.41
C LEU A 95 -9.68 -8.30 -8.47
N LEU A 96 -8.52 -7.95 -9.01
CA LEU A 96 -7.31 -7.69 -8.23
C LEU A 96 -7.27 -6.21 -7.83
N ARG A 97 -7.28 -5.91 -6.53
CA ARG A 97 -7.11 -4.56 -5.99
C ARG A 97 -5.64 -4.30 -5.66
N ASP A 98 -4.82 -4.00 -6.66
CA ASP A 98 -3.41 -3.63 -6.47
C ASP A 98 -3.02 -2.47 -7.39
N ASP A 99 -3.40 -1.25 -6.99
CA ASP A 99 -3.09 -0.01 -7.72
C ASP A 99 -1.73 0.59 -7.34
N LYS A 100 -0.94 -0.08 -6.48
CA LYS A 100 0.32 0.48 -5.97
C LYS A 100 1.50 0.12 -6.85
N SER A 101 2.30 1.14 -7.23
CA SER A 101 3.61 0.92 -7.83
C SER A 101 4.55 0.21 -6.85
N TYR A 102 5.24 -0.83 -7.34
CA TYR A 102 6.23 -1.55 -6.55
C TYR A 102 7.49 -0.71 -6.38
N PRO A 103 8.13 -0.75 -5.21
CA PRO A 103 9.37 -0.05 -5.00
C PRO A 103 10.57 -0.83 -5.59
N TYR A 104 11.56 -0.06 -6.04
CA TYR A 104 12.85 -0.52 -6.52
C TYR A 104 13.96 0.07 -5.66
N VAL A 105 15.07 -0.65 -5.50
CA VAL A 105 16.35 -0.04 -5.12
C VAL A 105 16.88 0.66 -6.36
N PHE A 106 17.09 1.96 -6.25
CA PHE A 106 17.64 2.80 -7.31
C PHE A 106 19.07 3.20 -6.96
N LEU A 107 19.98 2.94 -7.88
CA LEU A 107 21.37 3.39 -7.85
C LEU A 107 21.53 4.51 -8.87
N SER A 108 21.77 5.73 -8.42
CA SER A 108 21.92 6.89 -9.31
C SER A 108 23.16 6.80 -10.17
N ALA A 109 23.18 7.51 -11.30
CA ALA A 109 24.39 7.73 -12.09
C ALA A 109 25.30 8.80 -11.44
N GLY A 110 26.57 8.85 -11.86
CA GLY A 110 27.55 9.85 -11.44
C GLY A 110 28.77 9.25 -10.75
N GLU A 111 29.71 10.11 -10.35
CA GLU A 111 30.98 9.71 -9.72
C GLU A 111 30.77 9.07 -8.33
N PHE A 112 29.83 9.62 -7.55
CA PHE A 112 29.45 9.09 -6.24
C PHE A 112 27.97 8.71 -6.24
N PRO A 113 27.60 7.53 -6.81
CA PRO A 113 26.21 7.08 -6.86
C PRO A 113 25.58 6.97 -5.47
N ARG A 114 24.27 7.17 -5.40
CA ARG A 114 23.48 6.94 -4.17
C ARG A 114 22.55 5.75 -4.33
N LEU A 115 22.28 5.07 -3.22
CA LEU A 115 21.22 4.08 -3.11
C LEU A 115 19.96 4.73 -2.51
N SER A 116 18.83 4.57 -3.17
CA SER A 116 17.55 5.13 -2.72
C SER A 116 16.38 4.22 -3.10
N ILE A 117 15.19 4.55 -2.56
CA ILE A 117 13.94 3.88 -2.94
C ILE A 117 13.30 4.68 -4.08
N HIS A 118 13.02 4.00 -5.19
CA HIS A 118 12.27 4.55 -6.30
C HIS A 118 10.89 3.89 -6.42
N ARG A 119 9.87 4.68 -6.81
CA ARG A 119 8.52 4.21 -7.13
C ARG A 119 8.02 4.91 -8.37
N GLY A 120 7.27 4.20 -9.21
CA GLY A 120 6.73 4.71 -10.46
C GLY A 120 7.66 4.51 -11.65
N ALA A 121 7.52 5.34 -12.68
CA ALA A 121 8.24 5.20 -13.95
C ALA A 121 9.76 5.34 -13.79
N LYS A 122 10.53 4.48 -14.41
CA LYS A 122 12.00 4.45 -14.38
C LYS A 122 12.61 5.52 -15.32
N LYS A 123 12.40 6.80 -14.98
CA LYS A 123 12.82 7.93 -15.83
C LYS A 123 14.20 8.49 -15.48
N GLU A 124 14.68 8.26 -14.27
CA GLU A 124 15.97 8.78 -13.83
C GLU A 124 17.13 7.93 -14.37
N PRO A 125 18.24 8.56 -14.84
CA PRO A 125 19.41 7.81 -15.29
C PRO A 125 20.07 7.08 -14.11
N GLY A 126 20.23 5.76 -14.26
CA GLY A 126 20.77 4.90 -13.21
C GLY A 126 20.32 3.45 -13.36
N ARG A 127 20.55 2.66 -12.32
CA ARG A 127 20.18 1.25 -12.30
C ARG A 127 19.08 0.98 -11.28
N TYR A 128 18.12 0.13 -11.67
CA TYR A 128 16.97 -0.24 -10.86
C TYR A 128 17.03 -1.73 -10.54
N PHE A 129 16.90 -2.09 -9.27
CA PHE A 129 16.91 -3.47 -8.80
C PHE A 129 15.58 -3.79 -8.08
N GLY A 130 14.94 -4.87 -8.44
CA GLY A 130 13.62 -5.26 -7.94
C GLY A 130 12.77 -5.88 -9.03
N PRO A 131 11.43 -5.84 -8.95
CA PRO A 131 10.61 -5.13 -7.95
C PRO A 131 10.63 -5.78 -6.57
N TYR A 132 10.58 -4.96 -5.52
CA TYR A 132 10.43 -5.47 -4.15
C TYR A 132 8.93 -5.58 -3.80
N PRO A 133 8.49 -6.66 -3.16
CA PRO A 133 7.06 -6.87 -2.88
C PRO A 133 6.52 -5.92 -1.80
N SER A 134 7.37 -5.38 -0.94
CA SER A 134 6.96 -4.49 0.13
C SER A 134 7.97 -3.39 0.46
N ALA A 135 7.48 -2.31 1.08
CA ALA A 135 8.35 -1.23 1.58
C ALA A 135 9.24 -1.67 2.76
N GLY A 136 8.85 -2.71 3.50
CA GLY A 136 9.66 -3.30 4.56
C GLY A 136 10.90 -3.98 3.99
N ALA A 137 10.70 -4.90 3.04
CA ALA A 137 11.76 -5.67 2.39
C ALA A 137 12.84 -4.77 1.77
N ILE A 138 12.44 -3.68 1.08
CA ILE A 138 13.42 -2.77 0.47
C ILE A 138 14.22 -1.97 1.51
N ARG A 139 13.58 -1.51 2.61
CA ARG A 139 14.28 -0.80 3.68
C ARG A 139 15.30 -1.68 4.39
N GLU A 140 14.95 -2.93 4.61
CA GLU A 140 15.85 -3.93 5.19
C GLU A 140 17.06 -4.15 4.28
N SER A 141 16.85 -4.37 2.97
CA SER A 141 17.92 -4.50 1.99
C SER A 141 18.83 -3.27 1.93
N LEU A 142 18.25 -2.05 1.92
CA LEU A 142 19.05 -0.80 1.94
C LEU A 142 19.85 -0.62 3.23
N SER A 143 19.24 -0.92 4.38
CA SER A 143 19.94 -0.84 5.67
C SER A 143 21.13 -1.80 5.72
N LEU A 144 20.98 -2.97 5.14
CA LEU A 144 22.01 -3.99 5.07
C LEU A 144 23.15 -3.58 4.14
N LEU A 145 22.82 -3.11 2.92
CA LEU A 145 23.80 -2.61 1.96
C LEU A 145 24.62 -1.44 2.54
N GLN A 146 23.96 -0.53 3.26
CA GLN A 146 24.60 0.59 3.92
C GLN A 146 25.57 0.15 5.02
N LYS A 147 25.23 -0.90 5.77
CA LYS A 147 26.10 -1.46 6.80
C LYS A 147 27.30 -2.21 6.23
N ALA A 148 27.10 -2.89 5.10
CA ALA A 148 28.13 -3.73 4.49
C ALA A 148 29.09 -2.93 3.60
N PHE A 149 28.57 -1.98 2.81
CA PHE A 149 29.34 -1.34 1.72
C PHE A 149 29.39 0.19 1.83
N PHE A 150 28.82 0.79 2.87
CA PHE A 150 28.92 2.21 3.20
C PHE A 150 28.49 3.18 2.10
N VAL A 151 27.73 2.72 1.10
CA VAL A 151 27.25 3.55 -0.01
C VAL A 151 26.22 4.57 0.50
N ARG A 152 26.39 5.84 0.10
CA ARG A 152 25.54 6.96 0.54
C ARG A 152 24.08 6.76 0.16
N GLN A 153 23.17 7.26 1.00
CA GLN A 153 21.72 7.32 0.76
C GLN A 153 21.18 8.74 0.75
N CYS A 154 22.03 9.73 1.02
CA CYS A 154 21.64 11.13 1.06
C CYS A 154 21.34 11.68 -0.34
N GLU A 155 20.42 12.65 -0.41
CA GLU A 155 20.06 13.35 -1.63
C GLU A 155 21.23 14.20 -2.17
N ASP A 156 21.25 14.46 -3.49
CA ASP A 156 22.34 15.18 -4.13
C ASP A 156 22.44 16.64 -3.72
N SER A 157 21.32 17.27 -3.32
CA SER A 157 21.33 18.59 -2.70
C SER A 157 22.08 18.60 -1.38
N TYR A 158 21.88 17.54 -0.60
CA TYR A 158 22.58 17.32 0.66
C TYR A 158 24.07 17.04 0.45
N PHE A 159 24.37 16.17 -0.50
CA PHE A 159 25.72 15.76 -0.84
C PHE A 159 26.61 16.94 -1.26
N ARG A 160 26.10 17.80 -2.15
CA ARG A 160 26.87 18.93 -2.74
C ARG A 160 27.14 20.08 -1.78
N ASN A 161 26.34 20.22 -0.73
CA ASN A 161 26.41 21.39 0.15
C ASN A 161 27.00 21.08 1.54
N ARG A 162 27.64 19.91 1.71
CA ARG A 162 28.25 19.52 2.97
C ARG A 162 29.65 20.09 3.14
N THR A 163 29.92 20.59 4.34
CA THR A 163 31.23 21.08 4.77
C THR A 163 31.88 20.21 5.83
N ARG A 164 31.12 19.28 6.43
CA ARG A 164 31.61 18.33 7.45
C ARG A 164 30.93 16.95 7.30
N PRO A 165 31.57 15.85 7.78
CA PRO A 165 30.95 14.53 7.80
C PRO A 165 29.63 14.54 8.60
N CYS A 166 28.65 13.77 8.14
CA CYS A 166 27.38 13.63 8.85
C CYS A 166 27.39 12.46 9.84
N LEU A 167 26.30 12.31 10.59
CA LEU A 167 26.13 11.21 11.55
C LEU A 167 26.33 9.82 10.90
N GLN A 168 25.98 9.65 9.61
CA GLN A 168 26.16 8.37 8.91
C GLN A 168 27.64 7.96 8.82
N TYR A 169 28.55 8.91 8.72
CA TYR A 169 29.98 8.65 8.78
C TYR A 169 30.39 8.25 10.21
N GLN A 170 29.93 8.98 11.22
CA GLN A 170 30.29 8.72 12.62
C GLN A 170 29.83 7.32 13.08
N ILE A 171 28.67 6.86 12.62
CA ILE A 171 28.13 5.53 12.91
C ILE A 171 28.58 4.46 11.92
N LYS A 172 29.62 4.73 11.13
CA LYS A 172 30.22 3.81 10.13
C LYS A 172 29.20 3.23 9.16
N ARG A 173 28.39 4.10 8.53
CA ARG A 173 27.42 3.73 7.49
C ARG A 173 27.64 4.45 6.17
N CYS A 174 28.64 5.32 6.09
CA CYS A 174 29.02 6.07 4.90
C CYS A 174 30.48 6.50 5.04
N LYS A 175 31.25 6.43 3.98
CA LYS A 175 32.65 6.87 3.94
C LYS A 175 32.81 8.39 3.71
N ALA A 176 31.73 9.16 3.76
CA ALA A 176 31.67 10.62 3.60
C ALA A 176 32.32 11.15 2.31
N PRO A 177 31.95 10.66 1.12
CA PRO A 177 32.46 11.18 -0.16
C PRO A 177 32.10 12.66 -0.38
N CYS A 178 31.05 13.17 0.29
CA CYS A 178 30.66 14.59 0.22
C CYS A 178 31.72 15.58 0.73
N VAL A 179 32.64 15.14 1.57
CA VAL A 179 33.77 15.94 2.11
C VAL A 179 35.13 15.33 1.74
N LYS A 180 35.15 14.48 0.72
CA LYS A 180 36.37 13.86 0.12
C LYS A 180 37.22 13.06 1.12
N LEU A 181 36.55 12.33 2.04
CA LEU A 181 37.25 11.41 2.97
C LEU A 181 37.45 10.00 2.39
N VAL A 182 36.99 9.77 1.17
CA VAL A 182 37.20 8.53 0.41
C VAL A 182 37.50 8.87 -1.04
N ASP A 183 38.42 8.12 -1.65
CA ASP A 183 38.74 8.27 -3.07
C ASP A 183 37.62 7.75 -3.97
N PRO A 184 37.44 8.36 -5.17
CA PRO A 184 36.43 7.90 -6.13
C PRO A 184 36.57 6.41 -6.50
N GLU A 185 37.78 5.91 -6.63
CA GLU A 185 38.07 4.51 -6.98
C GLU A 185 37.65 3.54 -5.87
N GLU A 186 37.99 3.86 -4.62
CA GLU A 186 37.56 3.06 -3.45
C GLU A 186 36.01 3.08 -3.32
N TYR A 187 35.38 4.25 -3.51
CA TYR A 187 33.94 4.35 -3.47
C TYR A 187 33.26 3.57 -4.61
N ALA A 188 33.85 3.57 -5.81
CA ALA A 188 33.36 2.80 -6.94
C ALA A 188 33.43 1.28 -6.68
N GLU A 189 34.44 0.81 -5.92
CA GLU A 189 34.51 -0.59 -5.49
C GLU A 189 33.38 -0.96 -4.53
N ASP A 190 33.06 -0.11 -3.55
CA ASP A 190 31.91 -0.30 -2.65
C ASP A 190 30.57 -0.34 -3.40
N VAL A 191 30.43 0.53 -4.40
CA VAL A 191 29.26 0.53 -5.30
C VAL A 191 29.19 -0.77 -6.10
N ARG A 192 30.31 -1.24 -6.66
CA ARG A 192 30.39 -2.50 -7.41
C ARG A 192 30.00 -3.70 -6.53
N HIS A 193 30.49 -3.77 -5.29
CA HIS A 193 30.10 -4.80 -4.33
C HIS A 193 28.60 -4.76 -4.01
N SER A 194 28.04 -3.55 -3.83
CA SER A 194 26.59 -3.37 -3.64
C SER A 194 25.78 -3.88 -4.85
N VAL A 195 26.27 -3.63 -6.06
CA VAL A 195 25.65 -4.11 -7.31
C VAL A 195 25.72 -5.63 -7.39
N MET A 196 26.89 -6.25 -7.13
CA MET A 196 27.03 -7.71 -7.11
C MET A 196 26.04 -8.36 -6.13
N PHE A 197 25.88 -7.76 -4.96
CA PHE A 197 24.89 -8.24 -3.99
C PHE A 197 23.46 -8.11 -4.50
N LEU A 198 23.08 -6.96 -5.09
CA LEU A 198 21.73 -6.73 -5.63
C LEU A 198 21.40 -7.63 -6.83
N GLU A 199 22.41 -8.06 -7.58
CA GLU A 199 22.32 -9.00 -8.69
C GLU A 199 22.29 -10.48 -8.27
N GLY A 200 22.39 -10.76 -6.95
CA GLY A 200 22.39 -12.13 -6.43
C GLY A 200 23.74 -12.85 -6.55
N ARG A 201 24.83 -12.16 -6.92
CA ARG A 201 26.18 -12.72 -7.04
C ARG A 201 26.92 -12.79 -5.70
N SER A 202 26.21 -13.18 -4.64
CA SER A 202 26.70 -13.14 -3.25
C SER A 202 27.87 -14.10 -3.00
N ASN A 203 27.91 -15.25 -3.68
CA ASN A 203 29.01 -16.22 -3.52
C ASN A 203 30.31 -15.68 -4.13
N ALA A 204 30.25 -15.16 -5.37
CA ALA A 204 31.40 -14.54 -6.02
C ALA A 204 31.94 -13.34 -5.24
N LEU A 205 31.02 -12.55 -4.67
CA LEU A 205 31.35 -11.42 -3.80
C LEU A 205 32.04 -11.89 -2.50
N ALA A 206 31.53 -12.94 -1.86
CA ALA A 206 32.17 -13.49 -0.63
C ALA A 206 33.57 -14.04 -0.90
N GLU A 207 33.77 -14.72 -2.03
CA GLU A 207 35.09 -15.21 -2.45
C GLU A 207 36.08 -14.07 -2.73
N GLU A 208 35.62 -13.01 -3.39
CA GLU A 208 36.41 -11.83 -3.67
C GLU A 208 36.82 -11.11 -2.37
N LEU A 209 35.89 -10.89 -1.48
CA LEU A 209 36.14 -10.29 -0.17
C LEU A 209 37.07 -11.15 0.67
N SER A 210 36.97 -12.48 0.62
CA SER A 210 37.88 -13.38 1.33
C SER A 210 39.32 -13.23 0.82
N ARG A 211 39.51 -13.18 -0.50
CA ARG A 211 40.86 -12.92 -1.09
C ARG A 211 41.40 -11.55 -0.70
N ASN A 212 40.57 -10.53 -0.67
CA ASN A 212 40.98 -9.19 -0.26
C ASN A 212 41.35 -9.12 1.24
N MET A 213 40.59 -9.84 2.07
CA MET A 213 40.92 -9.98 3.51
C MET A 213 42.27 -10.63 3.73
N GLU A 214 42.58 -11.73 3.02
CA GLU A 214 43.86 -12.42 3.10
C GLU A 214 45.02 -11.53 2.65
N LYS A 215 44.85 -10.77 1.54
CA LYS A 215 45.83 -9.79 1.07
C LYS A 215 46.11 -8.70 2.11
N ALA A 216 45.07 -8.13 2.72
CA ALA A 216 45.20 -7.13 3.77
C ALA A 216 45.97 -7.70 4.98
N ALA A 217 45.63 -8.92 5.40
CA ALA A 217 46.35 -9.61 6.48
C ALA A 217 47.80 -9.88 6.16
N MET A 218 48.15 -10.30 4.92
CA MET A 218 49.54 -10.48 4.47
C MET A 218 50.32 -9.17 4.47
N ASN A 219 49.65 -8.05 4.18
CA ASN A 219 50.28 -6.72 4.23
C ASN A 219 50.30 -6.12 5.65
N LEU A 220 49.93 -6.88 6.67
CA LEU A 220 49.84 -6.48 8.09
C LEU A 220 48.80 -5.35 8.34
N ASP A 221 47.88 -5.12 7.41
CA ASP A 221 46.76 -4.20 7.56
C ASP A 221 45.59 -4.92 8.24
N PHE A 222 45.73 -5.11 9.54
CA PHE A 222 44.74 -5.86 10.33
C PHE A 222 43.42 -5.13 10.51
N GLU A 223 43.40 -3.79 10.48
CA GLU A 223 42.16 -3.01 10.55
C GLU A 223 41.32 -3.25 9.31
N ARG A 224 41.92 -3.15 8.15
CA ARG A 224 41.26 -3.43 6.87
C ARG A 224 40.81 -4.88 6.76
N ALA A 225 41.63 -5.84 7.20
CA ALA A 225 41.25 -7.24 7.23
C ALA A 225 40.05 -7.49 8.15
N ALA A 226 39.96 -6.82 9.31
CA ALA A 226 38.83 -6.90 10.23
C ALA A 226 37.55 -6.30 9.64
N GLU A 227 37.63 -5.16 8.95
CA GLU A 227 36.46 -4.57 8.24
C GLU A 227 35.89 -5.53 7.19
N ILE A 228 36.77 -6.13 6.37
CA ILE A 228 36.36 -7.08 5.32
C ILE A 228 35.75 -8.35 5.95
N ARG A 229 36.33 -8.86 7.04
CA ARG A 229 35.78 -9.99 7.80
C ARG A 229 34.34 -9.68 8.26
N ASP A 230 34.14 -8.49 8.78
CA ASP A 230 32.81 -8.06 9.28
C ASP A 230 31.80 -7.92 8.13
N GLN A 231 32.24 -7.44 6.95
CA GLN A 231 31.41 -7.43 5.73
C GLN A 231 31.02 -8.86 5.32
N ILE A 232 31.96 -9.80 5.29
CA ILE A 232 31.65 -11.23 5.01
C ILE A 232 30.66 -11.79 6.04
N GLY A 233 30.85 -11.45 7.32
CA GLY A 233 29.93 -11.86 8.39
C GLY A 233 28.49 -11.35 8.21
N ILE A 234 28.34 -10.12 7.70
CA ILE A 234 27.03 -9.56 7.35
C ILE A 234 26.42 -10.32 6.17
N LEU A 235 27.19 -10.57 5.13
CA LEU A 235 26.73 -11.30 3.93
C LEU A 235 26.30 -12.73 4.28
N ARG A 236 27.08 -13.46 5.07
CA ARG A 236 26.75 -14.84 5.50
C ARG A 236 25.46 -14.89 6.30
N ARG A 237 25.28 -14.00 7.28
CA ARG A 237 24.01 -13.91 8.07
C ARG A 237 22.78 -13.71 7.19
N VAL A 238 22.92 -12.95 6.11
CA VAL A 238 21.83 -12.75 5.14
C VAL A 238 21.59 -14.00 4.30
N GLN A 239 22.65 -14.69 3.89
CA GLN A 239 22.53 -15.95 3.16
C GLN A 239 21.87 -17.03 4.04
N ASP A 240 22.23 -17.13 5.31
CA ASP A 240 21.64 -18.09 6.26
C ASP A 240 20.16 -17.82 6.53
N GLN A 241 19.76 -16.54 6.64
CA GLN A 241 18.36 -16.14 6.76
C GLN A 241 17.56 -16.35 5.47
N GLN A 242 18.23 -16.37 4.32
CA GLN A 242 17.62 -16.54 3.01
C GLN A 242 17.88 -17.95 2.44
N SER A 243 18.14 -18.97 3.29
CA SER A 243 18.48 -20.35 2.88
C SER A 243 17.43 -21.05 2.00
N MET A 244 16.98 -20.33 0.98
CA MET A 244 16.28 -20.83 -0.19
C MET A 244 17.33 -21.03 -1.31
N GLU A 245 18.43 -21.74 -0.97
CA GLU A 245 19.46 -22.12 -1.92
C GLU A 245 18.89 -23.01 -3.02
N GLY A 246 19.14 -22.68 -4.27
CA GLY A 246 18.93 -23.62 -5.36
C GLY A 246 18.44 -23.10 -6.69
N GLY A 247 18.89 -21.97 -7.16
CA GLY A 247 18.62 -21.60 -8.55
C GLY A 247 19.17 -20.23 -8.93
N SER A 248 20.01 -20.19 -9.95
CA SER A 248 20.30 -18.95 -10.69
C SER A 248 19.07 -18.61 -11.52
N GLY A 249 18.49 -17.41 -11.36
CA GLY A 249 17.39 -16.97 -12.23
C GLY A 249 16.43 -16.00 -11.56
N ASN A 250 15.58 -15.43 -12.39
CA ASN A 250 14.48 -14.56 -12.00
C ASN A 250 13.19 -15.36 -12.03
N VAL A 251 12.66 -15.71 -10.86
CA VAL A 251 11.50 -16.60 -10.71
C VAL A 251 10.49 -15.93 -9.81
N ASP A 252 9.22 -15.97 -10.18
CA ASP A 252 8.12 -15.65 -9.29
C ASP A 252 7.32 -16.92 -8.96
N ILE A 253 7.10 -17.16 -7.69
CA ILE A 253 6.31 -18.29 -7.20
C ILE A 253 4.95 -17.77 -6.78
N VAL A 254 3.91 -18.26 -7.44
CA VAL A 254 2.53 -17.80 -7.25
C VAL A 254 1.65 -18.98 -6.84
N ALA A 255 1.15 -18.94 -5.63
CA ALA A 255 0.20 -19.95 -5.14
C ALA A 255 -1.13 -19.29 -4.78
N ALA A 256 -2.22 -19.87 -5.28
CA ALA A 256 -3.57 -19.47 -4.95
C ALA A 256 -4.27 -20.54 -4.10
N VAL A 257 -5.09 -20.09 -3.18
CA VAL A 257 -6.03 -20.91 -2.42
C VAL A 257 -7.39 -20.25 -2.44
N VAL A 258 -8.42 -21.09 -2.46
CA VAL A 258 -9.82 -20.68 -2.45
C VAL A 258 -10.53 -21.41 -1.31
N SER A 259 -11.39 -20.72 -0.61
CA SER A 259 -12.24 -21.26 0.44
C SER A 259 -13.60 -20.54 0.40
N PRO A 260 -14.65 -21.15 0.94
CA PRO A 260 -15.91 -20.43 1.14
C PRO A 260 -15.67 -19.09 1.86
N GLY A 261 -16.06 -18.00 1.21
CA GLY A 261 -15.88 -16.63 1.72
C GLY A 261 -14.65 -15.88 1.21
N GLY A 262 -13.78 -16.47 0.35
CA GLY A 262 -12.68 -15.70 -0.27
C GLY A 262 -11.58 -16.51 -0.92
N ALA A 263 -10.66 -15.77 -1.52
CA ALA A 263 -9.44 -16.30 -2.13
C ALA A 263 -8.21 -15.53 -1.66
N CYS A 264 -7.07 -16.21 -1.63
CA CYS A 264 -5.77 -15.59 -1.41
C CYS A 264 -4.78 -16.06 -2.46
N VAL A 265 -4.00 -15.13 -2.99
CA VAL A 265 -2.84 -15.42 -3.85
C VAL A 265 -1.59 -14.94 -3.13
N HIS A 266 -0.66 -15.83 -2.90
CA HIS A 266 0.65 -15.52 -2.32
C HIS A 266 1.71 -15.52 -3.41
N LEU A 267 2.44 -14.42 -3.51
CA LEU A 267 3.53 -14.21 -4.46
C LEU A 267 4.85 -14.15 -3.69
N ILE A 268 5.83 -14.99 -4.07
CA ILE A 268 7.23 -14.87 -3.65
C ILE A 268 8.04 -14.42 -4.85
N THR A 269 8.82 -13.36 -4.69
CA THR A 269 9.65 -12.80 -5.76
C THR A 269 11.11 -13.19 -5.55
N VAL A 270 11.70 -13.86 -6.54
CA VAL A 270 13.12 -14.26 -6.57
C VAL A 270 13.81 -13.56 -7.73
N ARG A 271 14.94 -12.90 -7.48
CA ARG A 271 15.78 -12.25 -8.50
C ARG A 271 17.23 -12.60 -8.25
N GLY A 272 17.92 -13.08 -9.31
CA GLY A 272 19.29 -13.55 -9.21
C GLY A 272 19.47 -14.68 -8.19
N GLY A 273 18.48 -15.57 -8.06
CA GLY A 273 18.49 -16.66 -7.06
C GLY A 273 18.18 -16.22 -5.62
N ARG A 274 17.89 -14.95 -5.40
CA ARG A 274 17.66 -14.36 -4.08
C ARG A 274 16.19 -14.00 -3.89
N VAL A 275 15.60 -14.37 -2.75
CA VAL A 275 14.26 -13.96 -2.39
C VAL A 275 14.25 -12.48 -2.02
N LEU A 276 13.55 -11.66 -2.80
CA LEU A 276 13.34 -10.24 -2.50
C LEU A 276 12.22 -10.00 -1.49
N GLY A 277 11.39 -11.01 -1.26
CA GLY A 277 10.28 -10.98 -0.31
C GLY A 277 9.02 -11.60 -0.87
N SER A 278 7.92 -11.48 -0.12
CA SER A 278 6.62 -12.03 -0.51
C SER A 278 5.47 -11.07 -0.23
N LYS A 279 4.31 -11.35 -0.84
CA LYS A 279 3.09 -10.55 -0.67
C LYS A 279 1.83 -11.38 -0.84
N ASN A 280 0.84 -11.12 0.01
CA ASN A 280 -0.50 -11.68 -0.09
C ASN A 280 -1.40 -10.72 -0.86
N PHE A 281 -2.22 -11.28 -1.75
CA PHE A 281 -3.30 -10.61 -2.45
C PHE A 281 -4.60 -11.32 -2.12
N PHE A 282 -5.66 -10.56 -2.01
CA PHE A 282 -7.00 -11.08 -1.74
C PHE A 282 -7.93 -10.61 -2.85
N PRO A 283 -7.98 -11.35 -3.98
CA PRO A 283 -8.89 -11.03 -5.07
C PRO A 283 -10.33 -11.01 -4.59
N GLN A 284 -11.14 -10.12 -5.13
CA GLN A 284 -12.58 -10.19 -4.95
C GLN A 284 -13.12 -11.30 -5.86
N VAL A 285 -13.80 -12.24 -5.26
CA VAL A 285 -14.45 -13.38 -5.93
C VAL A 285 -15.93 -13.27 -5.64
N ALA A 286 -16.75 -13.22 -6.69
CA ALA A 286 -18.18 -13.00 -6.53
C ALA A 286 -18.93 -14.25 -6.02
N ILE A 287 -18.48 -15.44 -6.44
CA ILE A 287 -19.02 -16.76 -6.09
C ILE A 287 -17.86 -17.75 -6.15
N GLU A 288 -18.05 -18.99 -5.72
CA GLU A 288 -17.04 -20.03 -5.74
C GLU A 288 -16.35 -20.15 -7.10
N GLU A 289 -15.04 -19.93 -7.09
CA GLU A 289 -14.14 -20.03 -8.23
C GLU A 289 -13.12 -21.15 -7.97
N SER A 290 -12.60 -21.76 -9.02
CA SER A 290 -11.50 -22.72 -8.89
C SER A 290 -10.17 -21.99 -8.63
N VAL A 291 -9.21 -22.71 -8.06
CA VAL A 291 -7.84 -22.20 -7.87
C VAL A 291 -7.21 -21.78 -9.20
N SER A 292 -7.48 -22.52 -10.28
CA SER A 292 -6.94 -22.24 -11.62
C SER A 292 -7.49 -20.94 -12.21
N GLU A 293 -8.79 -20.65 -12.04
CA GLU A 293 -9.42 -19.42 -12.49
C GLU A 293 -8.90 -18.20 -11.71
N VAL A 294 -8.72 -18.32 -10.39
CA VAL A 294 -8.13 -17.27 -9.55
C VAL A 294 -6.69 -16.99 -9.97
N LEU A 295 -5.89 -18.03 -10.24
CA LEU A 295 -4.53 -17.88 -10.74
C LEU A 295 -4.51 -17.19 -12.10
N GLN A 296 -5.33 -17.63 -13.04
CA GLN A 296 -5.41 -17.04 -14.37
C GLN A 296 -5.74 -15.53 -14.29
N ALA A 297 -6.80 -15.19 -13.59
CA ALA A 297 -7.20 -13.79 -13.41
C ALA A 297 -6.12 -12.96 -12.71
N PHE A 298 -5.44 -13.53 -11.72
CA PHE A 298 -4.34 -12.86 -11.03
C PHE A 298 -3.17 -12.61 -11.96
N LEU A 299 -2.70 -13.63 -12.70
CA LEU A 299 -1.54 -13.52 -13.58
C LEU A 299 -1.79 -12.51 -14.71
N GLU A 300 -2.97 -12.53 -15.31
CA GLU A 300 -3.37 -11.56 -16.34
C GLU A 300 -3.34 -10.13 -15.80
N GLN A 301 -4.05 -9.85 -14.70
CA GLN A 301 -4.13 -8.51 -14.13
C GLN A 301 -2.79 -8.03 -13.57
N TYR A 302 -1.99 -8.95 -13.00
CA TYR A 302 -0.71 -8.61 -12.39
C TYR A 302 0.38 -8.33 -13.41
N TYR A 303 0.51 -9.15 -14.45
CA TYR A 303 1.62 -9.05 -15.41
C TYR A 303 1.27 -8.25 -16.68
N LEU A 304 0.03 -8.25 -17.15
CA LEU A 304 -0.40 -7.40 -18.27
C LEU A 304 -0.82 -6.01 -17.82
N GLY A 305 -1.35 -5.88 -16.61
CA GLY A 305 -1.89 -4.62 -16.09
C GLY A 305 -0.86 -3.53 -15.79
N ALA A 306 0.45 -3.86 -15.66
CA ALA A 306 1.51 -2.92 -15.32
C ALA A 306 2.70 -3.07 -16.26
N THR A 307 2.79 -2.16 -17.23
CA THR A 307 3.85 -2.15 -18.28
C THR A 307 5.26 -1.88 -17.73
N GLU A 308 5.38 -1.34 -16.53
CA GLU A 308 6.67 -0.94 -15.93
C GLU A 308 7.30 -2.02 -15.04
N ARG A 309 6.66 -3.17 -14.83
CA ARG A 309 7.21 -4.25 -13.97
C ARG A 309 8.26 -5.06 -14.72
N ASP A 310 9.37 -5.37 -14.03
CA ASP A 310 10.33 -6.36 -14.51
C ASP A 310 9.71 -7.75 -14.42
N LEU A 311 9.67 -8.45 -15.54
CA LEU A 311 9.14 -9.78 -15.64
C LEU A 311 10.18 -10.82 -15.18
N PRO A 312 9.77 -11.90 -14.49
CA PRO A 312 10.63 -13.06 -14.29
C PRO A 312 10.79 -13.83 -15.61
N SER A 313 11.79 -14.66 -15.69
CA SER A 313 11.93 -15.64 -16.80
C SER A 313 11.04 -16.87 -16.59
N GLU A 314 10.62 -17.12 -15.35
CA GLU A 314 9.80 -18.29 -14.99
C GLU A 314 8.75 -17.94 -13.92
N LEU A 315 7.54 -18.46 -14.08
CA LEU A 315 6.48 -18.49 -13.07
C LEU A 315 6.28 -19.92 -12.58
N ILE A 316 6.36 -20.13 -11.28
CA ILE A 316 5.99 -21.40 -10.63
C ILE A 316 4.61 -21.23 -10.02
N VAL A 317 3.66 -22.07 -10.44
CA VAL A 317 2.26 -21.99 -10.01
C VAL A 317 1.79 -23.30 -9.39
N ASN A 318 0.77 -23.27 -8.52
CA ASN A 318 0.23 -24.48 -7.88
C ASN A 318 -0.95 -25.12 -8.61
N ALA A 319 -1.45 -24.52 -9.68
CA ALA A 319 -2.48 -25.10 -10.55
C ALA A 319 -2.26 -24.67 -12.01
N VAL A 320 -2.94 -25.33 -12.95
CA VAL A 320 -2.84 -25.07 -14.40
C VAL A 320 -4.17 -24.57 -14.91
N HIS A 321 -4.13 -23.66 -15.85
CA HIS A 321 -5.28 -23.18 -16.60
C HIS A 321 -5.01 -23.30 -18.12
N GLU A 322 -6.06 -23.57 -18.90
CA GLU A 322 -5.94 -23.76 -20.36
C GLU A 322 -5.44 -22.52 -21.09
N ASP A 323 -5.72 -21.32 -20.57
CA ASP A 323 -5.34 -20.04 -21.18
C ASP A 323 -3.90 -19.57 -20.83
N PHE A 324 -3.12 -20.34 -20.08
CA PHE A 324 -1.74 -19.94 -19.76
C PHE A 324 -0.86 -19.79 -21.00
N ALA A 325 -1.10 -20.59 -22.05
CA ALA A 325 -0.39 -20.43 -23.33
C ALA A 325 -0.67 -19.06 -23.95
N THR A 326 -1.94 -18.66 -24.01
CA THR A 326 -2.35 -17.34 -24.54
C THR A 326 -1.76 -16.18 -23.72
N LEU A 327 -1.66 -16.34 -22.40
CA LEU A 327 -1.03 -15.35 -21.53
C LEU A 327 0.48 -15.21 -21.81
N ILE A 328 1.19 -16.34 -21.99
CA ILE A 328 2.61 -16.35 -22.34
C ILE A 328 2.84 -15.64 -23.67
N ASP A 329 2.04 -15.98 -24.69
CA ASP A 329 2.13 -15.38 -26.02
C ASP A 329 1.89 -13.86 -25.96
N ALA A 330 0.87 -13.42 -25.23
CA ALA A 330 0.56 -12.01 -25.03
C ALA A 330 1.69 -11.24 -24.34
N ILE A 331 2.31 -11.83 -23.29
CA ILE A 331 3.43 -11.21 -22.58
C ILE A 331 4.66 -11.15 -23.51
N SER A 332 4.96 -12.21 -24.24
CA SER A 332 6.10 -12.28 -25.16
C SER A 332 5.97 -11.25 -26.27
N GLU A 333 4.77 -11.11 -26.85
CA GLU A 333 4.48 -10.14 -27.92
C GLU A 333 4.60 -8.68 -27.42
N LEU A 334 4.04 -8.39 -26.24
CA LEU A 334 4.02 -7.03 -25.70
C LEU A 334 5.34 -6.58 -25.10
N ARG A 335 6.12 -7.48 -24.53
CA ARG A 335 7.27 -7.16 -23.67
C ARG A 335 8.60 -7.68 -24.22
N GLY A 336 8.59 -8.50 -25.27
CA GLY A 336 9.79 -9.09 -25.86
C GLY A 336 10.57 -10.00 -24.88
N VAL A 337 9.90 -10.60 -23.90
CA VAL A 337 10.49 -11.45 -22.87
C VAL A 337 9.94 -12.86 -23.00
N GLU A 338 10.82 -13.85 -23.11
CA GLU A 338 10.41 -15.25 -22.99
C GLU A 338 10.03 -15.57 -21.53
N LEU A 339 8.79 -15.97 -21.32
CA LEU A 339 8.25 -16.36 -20.03
C LEU A 339 7.84 -17.83 -20.06
N THR A 340 8.20 -18.59 -19.04
CA THR A 340 7.74 -19.97 -18.85
C THR A 340 6.85 -20.07 -17.62
N ILE A 341 5.78 -20.87 -17.70
CA ILE A 341 4.90 -21.19 -16.55
C ILE A 341 5.06 -22.68 -16.24
N THR A 342 5.51 -22.99 -15.02
CA THR A 342 5.76 -24.36 -14.55
C THR A 342 4.92 -24.66 -13.31
N HIS A 343 4.27 -25.81 -13.27
CA HIS A 343 3.46 -26.25 -12.12
C HIS A 343 4.02 -27.51 -11.44
N ARG A 344 4.77 -28.34 -12.18
CA ARG A 344 5.41 -29.56 -11.66
C ARG A 344 6.88 -29.29 -11.43
N VAL A 345 7.23 -28.99 -10.20
CA VAL A 345 8.61 -28.66 -9.80
C VAL A 345 9.16 -29.69 -8.82
N ARG A 346 10.48 -29.79 -8.70
CA ARG A 346 11.19 -30.73 -7.83
C ARG A 346 12.18 -30.03 -6.90
N ALA A 347 12.62 -30.71 -5.88
CA ALA A 347 13.63 -30.28 -4.93
C ALA A 347 13.34 -28.88 -4.35
N THR A 348 14.25 -27.93 -4.46
CA THR A 348 14.12 -26.59 -3.88
C THR A 348 12.93 -25.80 -4.43
N ARG A 349 12.63 -25.91 -5.73
CA ARG A 349 11.47 -25.25 -6.34
C ARG A 349 10.14 -25.77 -5.79
N ALA A 350 10.05 -27.07 -5.50
CA ALA A 350 8.89 -27.67 -4.85
C ALA A 350 8.71 -27.16 -3.42
N ARG A 351 9.81 -26.94 -2.69
CA ARG A 351 9.77 -26.32 -1.35
C ARG A 351 9.26 -24.87 -1.43
N TRP A 352 9.68 -24.10 -2.42
CA TRP A 352 9.18 -22.75 -2.64
C TRP A 352 7.69 -22.70 -2.95
N GLN A 353 7.25 -23.60 -3.83
CA GLN A 353 5.83 -23.73 -4.17
C GLN A 353 4.99 -24.12 -2.93
N GLN A 354 5.47 -25.08 -2.13
CA GLN A 354 4.80 -25.48 -0.89
C GLN A 354 4.79 -24.35 0.14
N LEU A 355 5.90 -23.61 0.27
CA LEU A 355 5.96 -22.45 1.16
C LEU A 355 4.95 -21.37 0.74
N ALA A 356 4.85 -21.09 -0.56
CA ALA A 356 3.88 -20.12 -1.07
C ALA A 356 2.44 -20.59 -0.79
N LEU A 357 2.16 -21.88 -0.96
CA LEU A 357 0.86 -22.47 -0.68
C LEU A 357 0.50 -22.35 0.81
N THR A 358 1.38 -22.78 1.70
CA THR A 358 1.17 -22.69 3.15
C THR A 358 0.94 -21.24 3.62
N ASN A 359 1.70 -20.29 3.08
CA ASN A 359 1.49 -18.87 3.41
C ASN A 359 0.16 -18.33 2.89
N ALA A 360 -0.29 -18.78 1.70
CA ALA A 360 -1.60 -18.41 1.17
C ALA A 360 -2.73 -18.95 2.05
N GLU A 361 -2.64 -20.22 2.50
CA GLU A 361 -3.59 -20.87 3.41
C GLU A 361 -3.68 -20.14 4.74
N GLN A 362 -2.54 -19.88 5.38
CA GLN A 362 -2.49 -19.16 6.65
C GLN A 362 -3.05 -17.74 6.53
N ALA A 363 -2.71 -17.02 5.46
CA ALA A 363 -3.18 -15.67 5.24
C ALA A 363 -4.70 -15.62 5.00
N LEU A 364 -5.25 -16.58 4.24
CA LEU A 364 -6.69 -16.69 4.02
C LEU A 364 -7.41 -17.05 5.31
N GLY A 365 -6.92 -18.05 6.05
CA GLY A 365 -7.50 -18.46 7.32
C GLY A 365 -7.55 -17.31 8.33
N ALA A 366 -6.44 -16.57 8.50
CA ALA A 366 -6.39 -15.41 9.37
C ALA A 366 -7.36 -14.30 8.95
N ARG A 367 -7.52 -14.07 7.63
CA ARG A 367 -8.47 -13.08 7.10
C ARG A 367 -9.92 -13.48 7.35
N LEU A 368 -10.26 -14.76 7.12
CA LEU A 368 -11.61 -15.27 7.34
C LEU A 368 -11.98 -15.27 8.82
N ALA A 369 -11.07 -15.71 9.70
CA ALA A 369 -11.27 -15.65 11.14
C ALA A 369 -11.48 -14.20 11.63
N ASN A 370 -10.68 -13.26 11.13
CA ASN A 370 -10.83 -11.84 11.48
C ASN A 370 -12.18 -11.27 11.00
N ARG A 371 -12.65 -11.69 9.83
CA ARG A 371 -13.96 -11.29 9.29
C ARG A 371 -15.11 -11.86 10.13
N GLN A 372 -15.04 -13.13 10.52
CA GLN A 372 -16.03 -13.76 11.40
C GLN A 372 -16.08 -13.08 12.76
N HIS A 373 -14.93 -12.80 13.37
CA HIS A 373 -14.86 -12.06 14.63
C HIS A 373 -15.47 -10.65 14.52
N LEU A 374 -15.25 -9.99 13.41
CA LEU A 374 -15.81 -8.66 13.22
C LEU A 374 -17.33 -8.72 12.98
N SER A 375 -17.82 -9.67 12.19
CA SER A 375 -19.26 -9.89 12.00
C SER A 375 -19.97 -10.15 13.33
N ALA A 376 -19.42 -11.04 14.18
CA ALA A 376 -19.94 -11.31 15.51
C ALA A 376 -19.97 -10.05 16.42
N ARG A 377 -19.01 -9.12 16.25
CA ARG A 377 -19.02 -7.84 16.98
C ARG A 377 -20.12 -6.90 16.48
N PHE A 378 -20.41 -6.90 15.17
CA PHE A 378 -21.52 -6.13 14.61
C PHE A 378 -22.88 -6.68 15.04
N GLU A 379 -23.00 -8.01 15.11
CA GLU A 379 -24.20 -8.68 15.66
C GLU A 379 -24.41 -8.34 17.14
N ALA A 380 -23.34 -8.43 17.95
CA ALA A 380 -23.37 -8.05 19.35
C ALA A 380 -23.70 -6.55 19.56
N LEU A 381 -23.28 -5.68 18.65
CA LEU A 381 -23.63 -4.26 18.69
C LEU A 381 -25.12 -4.06 18.38
N ALA A 382 -25.66 -4.80 17.41
CA ALA A 382 -27.09 -4.77 17.11
C ALA A 382 -27.93 -5.22 18.31
N GLU A 383 -27.53 -6.33 18.95
CA GLU A 383 -28.18 -6.83 20.17
C GLU A 383 -28.10 -5.82 21.31
N ALA A 384 -26.92 -5.22 21.54
CA ALA A 384 -26.72 -4.24 22.62
C ALA A 384 -27.51 -2.92 22.41
N LEU A 385 -27.84 -2.58 21.18
CA LEU A 385 -28.61 -1.40 20.80
C LEU A 385 -30.06 -1.72 20.43
N GLU A 386 -30.50 -2.98 20.63
CA GLU A 386 -31.85 -3.49 20.32
C GLU A 386 -32.27 -3.21 18.88
N LEU A 387 -31.36 -3.39 17.92
CA LEU A 387 -31.63 -3.20 16.48
C LEU A 387 -32.15 -4.50 15.85
N ASP A 388 -33.08 -4.36 14.90
CA ASP A 388 -33.66 -5.49 14.16
C ASP A 388 -32.62 -6.20 13.27
N GLU A 389 -31.65 -5.45 12.70
CA GLU A 389 -30.60 -5.96 11.83
C GLU A 389 -29.21 -5.39 12.22
N PRO A 390 -28.14 -6.15 12.02
CA PRO A 390 -26.79 -5.64 12.23
C PRO A 390 -26.48 -4.44 11.31
N PRO A 391 -25.88 -3.37 11.84
CA PRO A 391 -25.54 -2.19 11.04
C PRO A 391 -24.50 -2.53 9.98
N MET A 392 -24.68 -2.02 8.78
CA MET A 392 -23.78 -2.25 7.63
C MET A 392 -22.72 -1.17 7.51
N ARG A 393 -22.93 0.00 8.16
CA ARG A 393 -22.01 1.14 8.06
C ARG A 393 -21.98 1.94 9.37
N LEU A 394 -20.80 1.96 9.99
CA LEU A 394 -20.49 2.83 11.12
C LEU A 394 -19.58 3.97 10.65
N GLU A 395 -19.90 5.21 11.01
CA GLU A 395 -18.98 6.35 10.85
C GLU A 395 -18.60 6.88 12.24
N CYS A 396 -17.32 7.19 12.45
CA CYS A 396 -16.86 7.77 13.72
C CYS A 396 -16.09 9.07 13.45
N PHE A 397 -16.50 10.12 14.19
CA PHE A 397 -15.84 11.40 14.18
C PHE A 397 -15.00 11.61 15.44
N ASP A 398 -13.78 12.08 15.24
CA ASP A 398 -12.83 12.51 16.27
C ASP A 398 -12.31 13.90 15.95
N ILE A 399 -12.31 14.80 16.95
CA ILE A 399 -11.75 16.13 16.85
C ILE A 399 -10.37 16.13 17.50
N SER A 400 -9.39 16.52 16.74
CA SER A 400 -8.01 16.55 17.20
C SER A 400 -7.40 17.94 17.06
N HIS A 401 -6.91 18.46 18.19
CA HIS A 401 -6.18 19.72 18.25
C HIS A 401 -4.67 19.48 18.26
N SER A 402 -3.92 20.25 17.52
CA SER A 402 -2.47 20.34 17.72
C SER A 402 -2.13 21.67 18.39
N SER A 403 -1.34 21.61 19.44
CA SER A 403 -0.88 22.78 20.19
C SER A 403 -0.36 23.87 19.23
N GLY A 404 -1.15 24.95 19.03
CA GLY A 404 -0.80 26.11 18.21
C GLY A 404 -1.10 26.02 16.72
N GLU A 405 -1.76 24.96 16.19
CA GLU A 405 -2.08 24.80 14.77
C GLU A 405 -3.54 24.41 14.52
N ALA A 406 -3.96 24.49 13.26
CA ALA A 406 -5.34 24.27 12.81
C ALA A 406 -5.97 22.96 13.34
N THR A 407 -7.18 23.06 13.87
CA THR A 407 -8.04 21.95 14.28
C THR A 407 -8.42 21.08 13.08
N VAL A 408 -8.44 19.77 13.27
CA VAL A 408 -8.82 18.79 12.23
C VAL A 408 -9.84 17.82 12.79
N ALA A 409 -10.94 17.62 12.08
CA ALA A 409 -11.83 16.52 12.31
C ALA A 409 -11.47 15.34 11.40
N SER A 410 -11.48 14.15 11.94
CA SER A 410 -11.32 12.91 11.18
C SER A 410 -12.60 12.10 11.21
N CYS A 411 -12.96 11.53 10.05
CA CYS A 411 -14.05 10.59 9.89
C CYS A 411 -13.49 9.26 9.41
N VAL A 412 -13.70 8.21 10.16
CA VAL A 412 -13.41 6.84 9.74
C VAL A 412 -14.70 6.07 9.53
N VAL A 413 -14.65 5.08 8.65
CA VAL A 413 -15.82 4.31 8.23
C VAL A 413 -15.52 2.82 8.36
N PHE A 414 -16.43 2.10 9.00
CA PHE A 414 -16.36 0.65 9.17
C PHE A 414 -17.62 -0.03 8.62
N GLY A 415 -17.41 -1.22 8.08
CA GLY A 415 -18.47 -2.15 7.71
C GLY A 415 -18.19 -3.52 8.32
N PRO A 416 -19.09 -4.51 8.14
CA PRO A 416 -18.94 -5.87 8.68
C PRO A 416 -17.66 -6.57 8.20
N GLU A 417 -17.10 -6.15 7.07
CA GLU A 417 -15.82 -6.66 6.52
C GLU A 417 -14.59 -5.92 7.04
N GLY A 418 -14.75 -4.86 7.82
CA GLY A 418 -13.66 -4.06 8.37
C GLY A 418 -13.67 -2.59 7.93
N PRO A 419 -12.53 -1.91 8.13
CA PRO A 419 -12.39 -0.48 7.83
C PRO A 419 -12.49 -0.19 6.33
N LEU A 420 -13.40 0.71 5.95
CA LEU A 420 -13.61 1.19 4.57
C LEU A 420 -12.73 2.41 4.30
N LYS A 421 -11.44 2.20 4.12
CA LYS A 421 -10.43 3.27 4.02
C LYS A 421 -10.61 4.23 2.85
N SER A 422 -11.31 3.82 1.78
CA SER A 422 -11.69 4.69 0.66
C SER A 422 -12.63 5.82 1.09
N ASP A 423 -13.42 5.57 2.13
CA ASP A 423 -14.45 6.47 2.62
C ASP A 423 -13.96 7.35 3.77
N TYR A 424 -12.72 7.14 4.25
CA TYR A 424 -12.13 7.99 5.28
C TYR A 424 -11.98 9.42 4.79
N ARG A 425 -12.33 10.40 5.64
CA ARG A 425 -12.22 11.83 5.31
C ARG A 425 -11.55 12.59 6.45
N ARG A 426 -10.91 13.69 6.08
CA ARG A 426 -10.39 14.70 7.00
C ARG A 426 -10.99 16.05 6.64
N TYR A 427 -11.45 16.75 7.64
CA TYR A 427 -12.03 18.07 7.51
C TYR A 427 -11.11 19.08 8.18
N ASN A 428 -10.63 20.06 7.42
CA ASN A 428 -9.92 21.19 7.98
C ASN A 428 -10.95 22.12 8.59
N ILE A 429 -10.78 22.43 9.85
CA ILE A 429 -11.65 23.34 10.58
C ILE A 429 -11.04 24.74 10.49
N GLU A 430 -11.82 25.71 10.07
CA GLU A 430 -11.40 27.09 9.84
C GLU A 430 -12.32 28.05 10.59
N GLY A 431 -11.77 29.15 11.15
CA GLY A 431 -12.56 30.19 11.82
C GLY A 431 -13.14 29.79 13.18
N VAL A 432 -12.68 28.70 13.77
CA VAL A 432 -13.10 28.21 15.09
C VAL A 432 -12.01 28.52 16.12
N THR A 433 -12.40 28.98 17.30
CA THR A 433 -11.45 29.24 18.41
C THR A 433 -10.74 27.95 18.81
N ALA A 434 -9.45 28.02 19.06
CA ALA A 434 -8.66 26.87 19.48
C ALA A 434 -9.22 26.29 20.79
N GLY A 435 -9.56 24.98 20.77
CA GLY A 435 -10.16 24.29 21.92
C GLY A 435 -11.70 24.24 21.93
N ASP A 436 -12.36 24.84 20.95
CA ASP A 436 -13.81 24.74 20.78
C ASP A 436 -14.17 23.48 19.97
N ASP A 437 -14.25 22.34 20.66
CA ASP A 437 -14.60 21.04 20.06
C ASP A 437 -16.02 21.02 19.51
N TYR A 438 -16.93 21.82 20.07
CA TYR A 438 -18.32 21.86 19.65
C TYR A 438 -18.47 22.52 18.26
N ALA A 439 -17.90 23.70 18.09
CA ALA A 439 -17.92 24.40 16.82
C ALA A 439 -17.15 23.62 15.74
N ALA A 440 -16.06 22.93 16.11
CA ALA A 440 -15.30 22.08 15.22
C ALA A 440 -16.11 20.86 14.76
N MET A 441 -16.83 20.20 15.66
CA MET A 441 -17.71 19.07 15.36
C MET A 441 -18.85 19.50 14.47
N HIS A 442 -19.53 20.62 14.80
CA HIS A 442 -20.59 21.19 14.00
C HIS A 442 -20.15 21.43 12.54
N GLN A 443 -19.00 22.07 12.36
CA GLN A 443 -18.48 22.35 11.01
C GLN A 443 -18.15 21.07 10.23
N ALA A 444 -17.57 20.05 10.89
CA ALA A 444 -17.24 18.78 10.26
C ALA A 444 -18.46 18.00 9.83
N LEU A 445 -19.43 17.85 10.72
CA LEU A 445 -20.68 17.14 10.47
C LEU A 445 -21.51 17.85 9.40
N SER A 446 -21.64 19.19 9.46
CA SER A 446 -22.35 19.95 8.43
C SER A 446 -21.74 19.75 7.04
N ARG A 447 -20.41 19.72 6.92
CA ARG A 447 -19.73 19.42 5.63
C ARG A 447 -19.96 18.00 5.15
N ARG A 448 -20.07 17.03 6.06
CA ARG A 448 -20.28 15.62 5.71
C ARG A 448 -21.73 15.38 5.28
N PHE A 449 -22.67 15.86 6.07
CA PHE A 449 -24.08 15.51 5.90
C PHE A 449 -24.84 16.41 4.92
N ARG A 450 -24.34 17.62 4.59
CA ARG A 450 -24.94 18.47 3.55
C ARG A 450 -25.03 17.73 2.21
N LYS A 451 -23.99 17.05 1.79
CA LYS A 451 -24.02 16.24 0.55
C LYS A 451 -24.97 15.07 0.65
N ALA A 452 -25.15 14.50 1.84
CA ALA A 452 -26.08 13.41 2.06
C ALA A 452 -27.54 13.90 2.05
N ALA A 453 -27.82 15.09 2.58
CA ALA A 453 -29.12 15.75 2.50
C ALA A 453 -29.49 16.11 1.04
N GLU A 454 -28.52 16.41 0.19
CA GLU A 454 -28.68 16.63 -1.26
C GLU A 454 -28.85 15.32 -2.07
N GLY A 455 -28.87 14.16 -1.40
CA GLY A 455 -28.99 12.83 -2.04
C GLY A 455 -27.65 12.29 -2.57
N GLU A 456 -26.54 12.97 -2.29
CA GLU A 456 -25.20 12.54 -2.68
C GLU A 456 -24.49 11.81 -1.54
N GLY A 457 -24.24 10.53 -1.71
CA GLY A 457 -23.43 9.73 -0.79
C GLY A 457 -24.24 8.75 0.07
N LYS A 458 -23.52 7.85 0.73
CA LYS A 458 -24.10 6.82 1.61
C LYS A 458 -24.23 7.38 3.03
N LEU A 459 -25.38 7.25 3.64
CA LEU A 459 -25.58 7.51 5.07
C LEU A 459 -25.03 6.35 5.89
N PRO A 460 -24.51 6.60 7.12
CA PRO A 460 -24.23 5.53 8.07
C PRO A 460 -25.53 5.05 8.74
N ASP A 461 -25.52 3.81 9.20
CA ASP A 461 -26.56 3.29 10.09
C ASP A 461 -26.36 3.80 11.52
N ILE A 462 -25.08 3.90 11.93
CA ILE A 462 -24.72 4.44 13.24
C ILE A 462 -23.61 5.49 13.06
N LEU A 463 -23.79 6.65 13.67
CA LEU A 463 -22.81 7.70 13.82
C LEU A 463 -22.24 7.70 15.24
N LEU A 464 -20.97 7.33 15.37
CA LEU A 464 -20.23 7.42 16.63
C LEU A 464 -19.56 8.79 16.76
N VAL A 465 -19.69 9.37 17.93
CA VAL A 465 -19.01 10.62 18.32
C VAL A 465 -18.09 10.32 19.51
N ASP A 466 -16.76 10.53 19.33
CA ASP A 466 -15.81 10.38 20.44
C ASP A 466 -15.95 11.58 21.39
N GLY A 467 -16.92 11.48 22.29
CA GLY A 467 -17.28 12.55 23.21
C GLY A 467 -18.50 12.27 24.07
N GLY A 468 -18.71 13.15 25.04
CA GLY A 468 -19.83 13.07 25.97
C GLY A 468 -21.11 13.72 25.47
N LYS A 469 -22.04 13.92 26.41
CA LYS A 469 -23.39 14.47 26.20
C LYS A 469 -23.44 15.72 25.31
N GLY A 470 -22.48 16.64 25.47
CA GLY A 470 -22.47 17.92 24.72
C GLY A 470 -22.16 17.71 23.25
N GLN A 471 -21.20 16.86 22.90
CA GLN A 471 -20.85 16.58 21.50
C GLN A 471 -21.93 15.77 20.79
N LEU A 472 -22.61 14.86 21.52
CA LEU A 472 -23.76 14.12 21.01
C LEU A 472 -24.94 15.06 20.68
N ASN A 473 -25.27 16.00 21.58
CA ASN A 473 -26.31 17.02 21.34
C ASN A 473 -25.98 17.89 20.12
N MET A 474 -24.71 18.31 19.98
CA MET A 474 -24.26 19.06 18.82
C MET A 474 -24.45 18.25 17.52
N ALA A 475 -24.09 16.95 17.53
CA ALA A 475 -24.30 16.10 16.36
C ALA A 475 -25.79 16.00 16.00
N ARG A 476 -26.67 15.88 16.98
CA ARG A 476 -28.12 15.86 16.78
C ARG A 476 -28.64 17.17 16.18
N GLU A 477 -28.25 18.31 16.73
CA GLU A 477 -28.61 19.63 16.22
C GLU A 477 -28.25 19.79 14.73
N VAL A 478 -27.03 19.40 14.34
CA VAL A 478 -26.60 19.46 12.94
C VAL A 478 -27.45 18.57 12.01
N LEU A 479 -27.80 17.36 12.46
CA LEU A 479 -28.63 16.45 11.66
C LEU A 479 -30.06 16.97 11.52
N GLU A 480 -30.64 17.56 12.57
CA GLU A 480 -31.93 18.22 12.57
C GLU A 480 -31.95 19.45 11.63
N GLU A 481 -30.91 20.33 11.73
CA GLU A 481 -30.76 21.51 10.85
C GLU A 481 -30.69 21.12 9.36
N LEU A 482 -30.06 20.01 9.04
CA LEU A 482 -29.86 19.52 7.68
C LEU A 482 -30.99 18.61 7.20
N ALA A 483 -32.03 18.38 8.03
CA ALA A 483 -33.13 17.46 7.76
C ALA A 483 -32.63 16.07 7.28
N VAL A 484 -31.57 15.58 7.87
CA VAL A 484 -31.05 14.23 7.57
C VAL A 484 -31.99 13.20 8.20
N PRO A 485 -32.36 12.11 7.48
CA PRO A 485 -33.15 11.03 8.04
C PRO A 485 -32.61 10.51 9.36
N GLU A 486 -33.47 9.93 10.19
CA GLU A 486 -33.09 9.38 11.49
C GLU A 486 -31.88 8.45 11.39
N LEU A 487 -30.78 8.87 12.02
CA LEU A 487 -29.56 8.11 12.23
C LEU A 487 -29.46 7.71 13.68
N ILE A 488 -28.91 6.53 13.94
CA ILE A 488 -28.56 6.15 15.29
C ILE A 488 -27.31 6.91 15.71
N LEU A 489 -27.43 7.75 16.74
CA LEU A 489 -26.31 8.49 17.32
C LEU A 489 -25.78 7.77 18.53
N LEU A 490 -24.47 7.53 18.58
CA LEU A 490 -23.81 6.89 19.71
C LEU A 490 -22.65 7.75 20.21
N GLY A 491 -22.84 8.40 21.35
CA GLY A 491 -21.80 9.13 22.07
C GLY A 491 -20.96 8.18 22.92
N VAL A 492 -19.65 8.32 22.88
CA VAL A 492 -18.71 7.49 23.63
C VAL A 492 -17.88 8.36 24.55
N ALA A 493 -18.23 8.42 25.81
CA ALA A 493 -17.48 9.19 26.81
C ALA A 493 -16.51 8.29 27.59
N LYS A 494 -15.35 8.85 27.93
CA LYS A 494 -14.39 8.19 28.81
C LYS A 494 -15.01 8.10 30.19
N GLY A 495 -15.09 6.90 30.75
CA GLY A 495 -15.59 6.67 32.11
C GLY A 495 -14.82 7.48 33.16
N VAL A 496 -15.41 7.66 34.32
CA VAL A 496 -14.88 8.46 35.45
C VAL A 496 -13.42 8.13 35.80
N THR A 497 -13.03 6.87 35.67
CA THR A 497 -11.68 6.38 35.97
C THR A 497 -10.71 6.48 34.78
N ARG A 498 -11.15 6.89 33.60
CA ARG A 498 -10.38 6.91 32.34
C ARG A 498 -9.69 5.58 31.97
N LYS A 499 -10.13 4.47 32.53
CA LYS A 499 -9.64 3.12 32.21
C LYS A 499 -10.41 2.58 30.99
N PRO A 500 -9.75 1.97 30.01
CA PRO A 500 -10.43 1.25 28.91
C PRO A 500 -11.35 0.15 29.49
N GLY A 501 -12.53 -0.01 28.88
CA GLY A 501 -13.53 -0.99 29.31
C GLY A 501 -14.57 -0.46 30.29
N LEU A 502 -14.49 0.84 30.65
CA LEU A 502 -15.44 1.53 31.52
C LEU A 502 -15.99 2.79 30.83
N GLU A 503 -16.18 2.73 29.52
CA GLU A 503 -16.78 3.80 28.74
C GLU A 503 -18.26 3.92 29.07
N THR A 504 -18.74 5.18 29.14
CA THR A 504 -20.16 5.49 29.24
C THR A 504 -20.68 5.79 27.83
N LEU A 505 -21.75 5.11 27.43
CA LEU A 505 -22.37 5.23 26.12
C LEU A 505 -23.68 6.02 26.24
N TYR A 506 -23.96 6.85 25.23
CA TYR A 506 -25.18 7.66 25.12
C TYR A 506 -25.84 7.36 23.79
N LEU A 507 -27.08 6.85 23.81
CA LEU A 507 -27.82 6.49 22.62
C LEU A 507 -28.81 7.59 22.25
N ASN A 508 -28.73 8.11 21.04
CA ASN A 508 -29.61 9.11 20.42
C ASN A 508 -29.75 10.45 21.17
N ASP A 509 -29.70 10.44 22.50
CA ASP A 509 -29.76 11.64 23.33
C ASP A 509 -28.89 11.50 24.59
N ALA A 510 -28.73 12.60 25.31
CA ALA A 510 -27.93 12.64 26.53
C ALA A 510 -28.64 12.01 27.76
N ALA A 511 -29.91 11.61 27.63
CA ALA A 511 -30.69 11.02 28.71
C ALA A 511 -30.55 9.49 28.77
N HIS A 512 -30.33 8.85 27.62
CA HIS A 512 -30.18 7.39 27.55
C HIS A 512 -28.70 7.00 27.71
N GLU A 513 -28.30 6.87 28.97
CA GLU A 513 -26.95 6.49 29.38
C GLU A 513 -26.91 5.00 29.73
N PHE A 514 -25.93 4.26 29.19
CA PHE A 514 -25.70 2.87 29.51
C PHE A 514 -24.22 2.50 29.48
N THR A 515 -23.90 1.34 30.01
CA THR A 515 -22.54 0.78 29.99
C THR A 515 -22.59 -0.66 29.50
N LEU A 516 -21.55 -1.10 28.81
CA LEU A 516 -21.40 -2.48 28.38
C LEU A 516 -20.32 -3.17 29.25
N PRO A 517 -20.45 -4.48 29.48
CA PRO A 517 -19.37 -5.26 30.11
C PRO A 517 -18.04 -5.06 29.40
N ALA A 518 -16.93 -5.06 30.17
CA ALA A 518 -15.59 -4.83 29.62
C ALA A 518 -15.15 -5.88 28.58
N ASP A 519 -15.72 -7.06 28.63
CA ASP A 519 -15.50 -8.18 27.70
C ASP A 519 -16.53 -8.23 26.56
N SER A 520 -17.44 -7.27 26.48
CA SER A 520 -18.47 -7.21 25.44
C SER A 520 -17.85 -7.06 24.04
N PRO A 521 -18.19 -7.93 23.08
CA PRO A 521 -17.77 -7.77 21.69
C PRO A 521 -18.24 -6.45 21.06
N ALA A 522 -19.43 -5.96 21.44
CA ALA A 522 -19.94 -4.65 21.02
C ALA A 522 -19.05 -3.49 21.49
N LEU A 523 -18.66 -3.52 22.78
CA LEU A 523 -17.74 -2.51 23.31
C LEU A 523 -16.38 -2.54 22.61
N HIS A 524 -15.85 -3.74 22.35
CA HIS A 524 -14.59 -3.90 21.61
C HIS A 524 -14.68 -3.35 20.18
N LEU A 525 -15.84 -3.45 19.50
CA LEU A 525 -16.04 -2.82 18.20
C LEU A 525 -16.02 -1.30 18.31
N ILE A 526 -16.76 -0.73 19.25
CA ILE A 526 -16.82 0.71 19.50
C ILE A 526 -15.42 1.26 19.77
N GLN A 527 -14.65 0.62 20.64
CA GLN A 527 -13.28 0.99 20.96
C GLN A 527 -12.37 0.91 19.73
N GLN A 528 -12.48 -0.17 18.94
CA GLN A 528 -11.68 -0.34 17.71
C GLN A 528 -11.94 0.77 16.71
N VAL A 529 -13.20 1.16 16.49
CA VAL A 529 -13.60 2.23 15.56
C VAL A 529 -13.09 3.58 16.05
N ARG A 530 -13.24 3.86 17.34
CA ARG A 530 -12.74 5.09 17.98
C ARG A 530 -11.22 5.21 17.91
N ASP A 531 -10.51 4.15 18.27
CA ASP A 531 -9.04 4.14 18.24
C ASP A 531 -8.49 4.34 16.81
N GLU A 532 -9.19 3.81 15.82
CA GLU A 532 -8.85 4.04 14.41
C GLU A 532 -9.10 5.50 14.00
N ALA A 533 -10.18 6.15 14.47
CA ALA A 533 -10.44 7.57 14.24
C ALA A 533 -9.32 8.43 14.83
N HIS A 534 -8.95 8.18 16.07
CA HIS A 534 -7.84 8.86 16.73
C HIS A 534 -6.49 8.60 16.05
N ARG A 535 -6.18 7.36 15.68
CA ARG A 535 -4.98 7.02 14.91
C ARG A 535 -4.92 7.74 13.56
N PHE A 536 -6.05 7.83 12.87
CA PHE A 536 -6.15 8.51 11.58
C PHE A 536 -5.94 10.03 11.74
N ALA A 537 -6.46 10.66 12.79
CA ALA A 537 -6.23 12.05 13.12
C ALA A 537 -4.74 12.34 13.35
N ILE A 538 -4.07 11.58 14.24
CA ILE A 538 -2.65 11.76 14.58
C ILE A 538 -1.75 11.63 13.34
N THR A 539 -2.01 10.69 12.45
CA THR A 539 -1.20 10.51 11.22
C THR A 539 -1.29 11.71 10.30
N GLY A 540 -2.44 12.41 10.27
CA GLY A 540 -2.64 13.66 9.54
C GLY A 540 -1.82 14.81 10.09
N HIS A 541 -1.77 14.96 11.42
CA HIS A 541 -0.97 15.99 12.09
C HIS A 541 0.53 15.83 11.84
N ARG A 542 1.05 14.60 11.95
CA ARG A 542 2.48 14.32 11.68
C ARG A 542 2.89 14.70 10.26
N ALA A 543 2.05 14.41 9.26
CA ALA A 543 2.31 14.78 7.86
C ALA A 543 2.33 16.30 7.64
N ARG A 544 1.44 17.05 8.32
CA ARG A 544 1.40 18.52 8.24
C ARG A 544 2.54 19.19 9.00
N ARG A 545 2.84 18.74 10.23
CA ARG A 545 4.00 19.25 10.98
C ARG A 545 5.29 19.11 10.18
N GLY A 546 5.46 18.02 9.43
CA GLY A 546 6.57 17.85 8.51
C GLY A 546 6.57 18.89 7.37
N LYS A 547 5.39 19.37 6.94
CA LYS A 547 5.26 20.37 5.87
C LYS A 547 5.32 21.81 6.40
N ALA A 548 4.68 22.10 7.52
CA ALA A 548 4.68 23.43 8.15
C ALA A 548 6.04 23.79 8.77
N ARG A 549 6.71 22.86 9.48
CA ARG A 549 8.09 23.05 9.96
C ARG A 549 9.09 23.34 8.85
N ARG A 550 8.81 22.94 7.61
CA ARG A 550 9.64 23.26 6.45
C ARG A 550 9.45 24.70 5.93
N THR A 551 8.38 25.40 6.36
CA THR A 551 7.99 26.68 5.75
C THR A 551 8.08 27.86 6.69
N SER A 552 7.75 27.75 8.00
CA SER A 552 7.45 28.94 8.82
C SER A 552 8.63 29.54 9.62
N THR A 553 9.55 28.75 10.15
CA THR A 553 10.54 29.25 11.12
C THR A 553 11.58 30.26 10.55
N LEU A 554 11.82 30.20 9.22
CA LEU A 554 12.75 31.15 8.56
C LEU A 554 12.05 32.35 7.92
N GLU A 555 10.72 32.30 7.74
CA GLU A 555 9.94 33.41 7.17
C GLU A 555 9.76 34.57 8.18
N ASP A 556 9.75 34.21 9.46
CA ASP A 556 9.56 35.18 10.56
C ASP A 556 10.85 35.92 10.99
N VAL A 557 12.01 35.53 10.42
CA VAL A 557 13.29 36.17 10.75
C VAL A 557 13.48 37.43 9.90
N PRO A 558 13.52 38.64 10.50
CA PRO A 558 13.74 39.89 9.77
C PRO A 558 15.03 39.84 8.96
N GLY A 559 14.94 40.12 7.65
CA GLY A 559 16.08 40.13 6.74
C GLY A 559 16.29 38.84 5.95
N ILE A 560 15.45 37.80 6.16
CA ILE A 560 15.45 36.57 5.35
C ILE A 560 14.31 36.62 4.34
N GLY A 561 14.64 37.06 3.12
CA GLY A 561 13.72 36.96 1.99
C GLY A 561 13.80 35.59 1.31
N PRO A 562 12.88 35.30 0.34
CA PRO A 562 12.80 33.98 -0.34
C PRO A 562 14.13 33.50 -0.96
N LYS A 563 14.98 34.43 -1.42
CA LYS A 563 16.28 34.13 -2.02
C LYS A 563 17.27 33.61 -0.96
N ARG A 564 17.46 34.39 0.14
CA ARG A 564 18.37 34.01 1.24
C ARG A 564 17.92 32.73 1.93
N ARG A 565 16.62 32.55 2.09
CA ARG A 565 16.05 31.29 2.62
C ARG A 565 16.39 30.09 1.76
N ARG A 566 16.24 30.20 0.43
CA ARG A 566 16.61 29.14 -0.50
C ARG A 566 18.11 28.83 -0.41
N GLU A 567 18.95 29.85 -0.37
CA GLU A 567 20.40 29.71 -0.25
C GLU A 567 20.82 29.06 1.07
N LEU A 568 20.22 29.44 2.20
CA LEU A 568 20.43 28.81 3.51
C LEU A 568 20.01 27.34 3.51
N LEU A 569 18.80 27.05 3.06
CA LEU A 569 18.29 25.67 3.01
C LEU A 569 19.10 24.80 2.04
N THR A 570 19.61 25.38 0.97
CA THR A 570 20.49 24.70 0.02
C THR A 570 21.86 24.44 0.64
N HIS A 571 22.44 25.45 1.32
CA HIS A 571 23.78 25.37 1.95
C HIS A 571 23.81 24.31 3.07
N PHE A 572 22.78 24.25 3.90
CA PHE A 572 22.69 23.30 5.01
C PHE A 572 22.00 21.98 4.62
N GLY A 573 21.42 21.89 3.42
CA GLY A 573 20.73 20.68 2.94
C GLY A 573 19.34 20.50 3.56
N GLY A 574 18.78 21.51 4.22
CA GLY A 574 17.45 21.51 4.81
C GLY A 574 17.38 22.19 6.18
N LEU A 575 16.13 22.44 6.63
CA LEU A 575 15.88 23.13 7.89
C LEU A 575 16.39 22.33 9.10
N GLN A 576 16.30 21.02 9.09
CA GLN A 576 16.76 20.17 10.20
C GLN A 576 18.26 20.32 10.47
N GLU A 577 19.06 20.43 9.43
CA GLU A 577 20.52 20.59 9.57
C GLU A 577 20.88 22.05 9.89
N LEU A 578 20.10 22.98 9.38
CA LEU A 578 20.25 24.39 9.77
C LEU A 578 19.93 24.57 11.26
N CYS A 579 18.93 23.90 11.80
CA CYS A 579 18.64 23.90 13.24
C CYS A 579 19.74 23.25 14.10
N ARG A 580 20.58 22.39 13.51
CA ARG A 580 21.70 21.73 14.20
C ARG A 580 23.03 22.45 14.01
N ALA A 581 23.06 23.45 13.13
CA ALA A 581 24.25 24.18 12.84
C ALA A 581 24.58 25.18 13.97
N SER A 582 25.86 25.30 14.29
CA SER A 582 26.34 26.31 15.22
C SER A 582 26.22 27.73 14.62
N LEU A 583 26.23 28.77 15.47
CA LEU A 583 26.22 30.16 15.05
C LEU A 583 27.33 30.45 14.02
N ASP A 584 28.54 29.92 14.25
CA ASP A 584 29.69 30.14 13.37
C ASP A 584 29.52 29.48 11.99
N GLU A 585 28.81 28.34 11.93
CA GLU A 585 28.49 27.66 10.67
C GLU A 585 27.43 28.43 9.89
N ILE A 586 26.41 28.97 10.56
CA ILE A 586 25.40 29.81 9.94
C ILE A 586 26.02 31.12 9.38
N ALA A 587 26.94 31.72 10.10
CA ALA A 587 27.62 32.93 9.67
C ALA A 587 28.53 32.73 8.44
N LYS A 588 28.97 31.49 8.15
CA LYS A 588 29.76 31.14 6.96
C LYS A 588 28.91 30.92 5.71
N ALA A 589 27.58 30.88 5.83
CA ALA A 589 26.71 30.72 4.68
C ALA A 589 26.73 31.94 3.75
N PRO A 590 26.71 31.76 2.42
CA PRO A 590 26.77 32.89 1.47
C PRO A 590 25.65 33.89 1.71
N GLY A 591 26.01 35.21 1.78
CA GLY A 591 25.04 36.29 1.95
C GLY A 591 24.48 36.47 3.38
N ILE A 592 25.01 35.77 4.38
CA ILE A 592 24.61 35.86 5.78
C ILE A 592 25.67 36.61 6.58
N SER A 593 25.29 37.75 7.17
CA SER A 593 26.14 38.48 8.11
C SER A 593 26.11 37.85 9.50
N LYS A 594 27.14 38.11 10.34
CA LYS A 594 27.19 37.59 11.70
C LYS A 594 25.95 37.95 12.53
N LYS A 595 25.46 39.20 12.40
CA LYS A 595 24.24 39.68 13.06
C LYS A 595 22.97 38.94 12.59
N LEU A 596 22.91 38.63 11.29
CA LEU A 596 21.81 37.86 10.73
C LEU A 596 21.88 36.40 11.16
N ALA A 597 23.08 35.83 11.27
CA ALA A 597 23.29 34.47 11.79
C ALA A 597 22.84 34.33 13.25
N GLU A 598 23.09 35.35 14.08
CA GLU A 598 22.60 35.43 15.47
C GLU A 598 21.07 35.43 15.52
N SER A 599 20.43 36.23 14.67
CA SER A 599 18.96 36.27 14.57
C SER A 599 18.36 34.93 14.10
N ILE A 600 19.00 34.27 13.11
CA ILE A 600 18.61 32.95 12.63
C ILE A 600 18.76 31.91 13.74
N TYR A 601 19.92 31.89 14.41
CA TYR A 601 20.20 30.96 15.50
C TYR A 601 19.20 31.11 16.64
N ALA A 602 18.93 32.35 17.07
CA ALA A 602 17.95 32.64 18.10
C ALA A 602 16.54 32.16 17.71
N ALA A 603 16.09 32.45 16.48
CA ALA A 603 14.78 32.05 15.99
C ALA A 603 14.62 30.51 15.86
N LEU A 604 15.69 29.79 15.57
CA LEU A 604 15.68 28.32 15.43
C LEU A 604 15.79 27.57 16.77
N HIS A 605 16.28 28.26 17.83
CA HIS A 605 16.51 27.67 19.16
C HIS A 605 15.71 28.37 20.27
N SER A 606 14.81 29.32 19.93
CA SER A 606 13.80 29.80 20.87
C SER A 606 12.79 28.67 21.13
N GLU A 607 12.73 28.16 22.38
CA GLU A 607 11.76 27.19 22.89
C GLU A 607 10.32 27.68 22.78
#